data_5b20da693341ebf05e527e87f4f857de
#
_entry.id   5b20da693341ebf05e527e87f4f857de
#
_cell.length_a   1.000
_cell.length_b   1.000
_cell.length_c   1.000
_cell.angle_alpha   90.00
_cell.angle_beta   90.00
_cell.angle_gamma   90.00
#
_symmetry.space_group_name_H-M   'P 1'
#
loop_
_entity.id
_entity.type
_entity.pdbx_description
1 polymer ?
#
loop_
_entity_poly.entity_id
_entity_poly.type
_entity_poly.pdbx_seq_one_letter_code
_entity_poly.pdbx_strand_id
1 'polypeptide(L)'
;LLTAGSLIRKRPRSQGGGRLIMWYLKVLWHHDFPEDPVELFSEIGDDRYEVRKVEIYRDGRLEWADESRCTPAIGLGEVPVPPLEEIAQLDEFTPSLISAYDFEQVWRAARGQQH
;
A
#
# COMPACT_ATOMS: atom_id res chain seq x y z
N LEU A 1 9.02 -3.10 -7.56
CA LEU A 1 8.54 -3.85 -6.51
C LEU A 1 7.84 -3.01 -5.47
N LEU A 2 7.44 -3.60 -4.39
CA LEU A 2 6.81 -2.86 -3.32
C LEU A 2 7.86 -2.08 -2.58
N THR A 3 8.17 -0.93 -3.03
CA THR A 3 9.16 -0.15 -2.34
C THR A 3 8.46 0.97 -1.61
N ALA A 4 8.87 1.18 -0.40
CA ALA A 4 8.53 2.38 0.27
C ALA A 4 9.11 3.51 -0.54
N GLY A 5 8.46 4.60 -0.58
CA GLY A 5 8.97 5.71 -1.32
C GLY A 5 8.84 5.57 -2.82
N SER A 6 7.99 4.68 -3.28
CA SER A 6 7.66 4.68 -4.69
C SER A 6 7.28 6.08 -5.11
N LEU A 7 7.69 6.44 -6.29
CA LEU A 7 7.42 7.76 -6.76
C LEU A 7 5.94 8.00 -6.90
N ILE A 8 5.53 9.16 -6.47
CA ILE A 8 4.18 9.59 -6.66
C ILE A 8 4.02 10.05 -8.07
N ARG A 9 3.10 9.47 -8.76
CA ARG A 9 2.85 9.90 -10.10
C ARG A 9 1.43 9.58 -10.47
N LYS A 10 0.80 10.55 -11.09
CA LYS A 10 -0.52 10.30 -11.56
C LYS A 10 -0.46 9.43 -12.76
N ARG A 11 -1.08 8.31 -12.70
CA ARG A 11 -1.27 7.52 -13.88
C ARG A 11 -2.62 7.88 -14.49
N PRO A 12 -2.80 7.66 -15.78
CA PRO A 12 -4.10 7.94 -16.39
C PRO A 12 -5.18 7.15 -15.69
N ARG A 13 -6.28 7.80 -15.42
CA ARG A 13 -7.39 7.11 -14.79
C ARG A 13 -8.03 6.18 -15.79
N SER A 14 -8.39 5.02 -15.32
CA SER A 14 -9.19 4.13 -16.11
C SER A 14 -10.52 4.77 -16.40
N GLN A 15 -11.01 4.53 -17.55
CA GLN A 15 -12.30 5.04 -17.92
C GLN A 15 -13.36 4.21 -17.26
N GLY A 16 -14.43 4.85 -16.90
CA GLY A 16 -15.57 4.15 -16.40
C GLY A 16 -15.38 3.50 -15.08
N GLY A 17 -14.33 3.76 -14.45
CA GLY A 17 -14.16 3.37 -13.10
C GLY A 17 -14.45 1.94 -12.76
N GLY A 18 -14.20 1.07 -13.58
CA GLY A 18 -14.66 -0.27 -13.39
C GLY A 18 -13.88 -1.12 -12.43
N ARG A 19 -13.57 -0.64 -11.26
CA ARG A 19 -12.92 -1.50 -10.28
C ARG A 19 -13.98 -2.28 -9.56
N LEU A 20 -14.42 -3.36 -10.17
CA LEU A 20 -15.44 -4.20 -9.57
C LEU A 20 -14.87 -5.12 -8.51
N ILE A 21 -13.61 -5.50 -8.63
CA ILE A 21 -12.97 -6.41 -7.70
C ILE A 21 -11.76 -5.71 -7.11
N MET A 22 -11.73 -5.69 -5.80
CA MET A 22 -10.61 -5.09 -5.08
C MET A 22 -9.93 -6.18 -4.27
N TRP A 23 -8.63 -6.05 -4.18
CA TRP A 23 -7.80 -6.98 -3.41
C TRP A 23 -7.14 -6.17 -2.30
N TYR A 24 -6.94 -6.81 -1.17
CA TYR A 24 -6.33 -6.13 -0.03
C TYR A 24 -5.15 -6.94 0.43
N LEU A 25 -3.99 -6.30 0.44
CA LEU A 25 -2.73 -6.98 0.68
C LEU A 25 -2.04 -6.35 1.88
N LYS A 26 -1.50 -7.21 2.74
CA LYS A 26 -0.64 -6.77 3.82
C LYS A 26 0.71 -7.43 3.61
N VAL A 27 1.77 -6.64 3.68
CA VAL A 27 3.12 -7.17 3.56
C VAL A 27 3.91 -6.75 4.78
N LEU A 28 4.49 -7.72 5.46
CA LEU A 28 5.47 -7.43 6.50
C LEU A 28 6.82 -7.32 5.82
N TRP A 29 7.52 -6.24 6.08
CA TRP A 29 8.83 -5.99 5.50
C TRP A 29 9.88 -6.14 6.59
N HIS A 30 10.71 -7.17 6.47
CA HIS A 30 11.71 -7.53 7.47
C HIS A 30 13.02 -6.86 7.14
N HIS A 31 13.41 -5.90 7.96
CA HIS A 31 14.66 -5.16 7.75
C HIS A 31 14.99 -4.38 9.02
N ASP A 32 16.16 -3.79 9.03
CA ASP A 32 16.62 -3.01 10.17
C ASP A 32 16.78 -1.52 9.88
N PHE A 33 16.22 -1.04 8.78
CA PHE A 33 16.34 0.37 8.42
C PHE A 33 15.33 1.17 9.21
N PRO A 34 15.78 2.09 10.09
CA PRO A 34 14.82 2.77 10.96
C PRO A 34 13.90 3.75 10.24
N GLU A 35 14.27 4.18 9.05
CA GLU A 35 13.48 5.16 8.33
C GLU A 35 12.46 4.55 7.38
N ASP A 36 12.48 3.24 7.23
CA ASP A 36 11.58 2.58 6.29
C ASP A 36 10.44 1.91 7.04
N PRO A 37 9.29 1.80 6.40
CA PRO A 37 8.15 1.16 7.05
C PRO A 37 8.37 -0.33 7.22
N VAL A 38 7.63 -0.93 8.14
CA VAL A 38 7.72 -2.35 8.42
C VAL A 38 6.44 -3.09 8.05
N GLU A 39 5.32 -2.38 7.85
CA GLU A 39 4.08 -3.00 7.39
C GLU A 39 3.53 -2.16 6.26
N LEU A 40 3.19 -2.84 5.18
CA LEU A 40 2.66 -2.19 3.99
C LEU A 40 1.27 -2.74 3.72
N PHE A 41 0.29 -1.85 3.59
CA PHE A 41 -1.09 -2.24 3.30
C PHE A 41 -1.49 -1.61 1.98
N SER A 42 -2.07 -2.41 1.09
CA SER A 42 -2.45 -1.91 -0.22
C SER A 42 -3.85 -2.37 -0.58
N GLU A 43 -4.64 -1.43 -1.06
CA GLU A 43 -5.88 -1.74 -1.75
C GLU A 43 -5.56 -1.72 -3.23
N ILE A 44 -5.84 -2.80 -3.92
CA ILE A 44 -5.38 -3.03 -5.28
C ILE A 44 -6.59 -3.25 -6.18
N GLY A 45 -6.66 -2.52 -7.28
CA GLY A 45 -7.73 -2.70 -8.24
C GLY A 45 -7.51 -3.93 -9.10
N ASP A 46 -8.50 -4.24 -9.95
CA ASP A 46 -8.39 -5.39 -10.82
C ASP A 46 -7.35 -5.19 -11.91
N ASP A 47 -6.88 -3.97 -12.12
CA ASP A 47 -5.75 -3.70 -13.00
C ASP A 47 -4.42 -3.88 -12.29
N ARG A 48 -4.43 -4.32 -11.05
CA ARG A 48 -3.26 -4.59 -10.21
C ARG A 48 -2.52 -3.35 -9.74
N TYR A 49 -3.03 -2.16 -10.00
CA TYR A 49 -2.43 -0.95 -9.47
C TYR A 49 -3.00 -0.62 -8.09
N GLU A 50 -2.17 0.01 -7.28
CA GLU A 50 -2.61 0.46 -5.95
C GLU A 50 -3.62 1.59 -6.09
N VAL A 51 -4.66 1.51 -5.29
CA VAL A 51 -5.70 2.54 -5.21
C VAL A 51 -5.54 3.35 -3.93
N ARG A 52 -5.25 2.67 -2.84
CA ARG A 52 -4.93 3.28 -1.55
C ARG A 52 -3.82 2.47 -0.92
N LYS A 53 -3.02 3.13 -0.10
CA LYS A 53 -1.98 2.40 0.64
C LYS A 53 -1.76 3.04 1.99
N VAL A 54 -1.34 2.23 2.94
CA VAL A 54 -0.92 2.69 4.25
C VAL A 54 0.41 2.02 4.57
N GLU A 55 1.32 2.79 5.15
CA GLU A 55 2.59 2.25 5.60
C GLU A 55 2.74 2.54 7.08
N ILE A 56 3.12 1.52 7.84
CA ILE A 56 3.32 1.65 9.28
C ILE A 56 4.80 1.51 9.56
N TYR A 57 5.33 2.47 10.29
CA TYR A 57 6.74 2.52 10.64
C TYR A 57 6.97 1.90 12.00
N ARG A 58 8.22 1.59 12.28
CA ARG A 58 8.58 0.88 13.52
C ARG A 58 8.18 1.66 14.76
N ASP A 59 8.16 2.98 14.67
CA ASP A 59 7.76 3.83 15.80
C ASP A 59 6.24 4.03 15.90
N GLY A 60 5.49 3.38 15.04
CA GLY A 60 4.03 3.47 15.07
C GLY A 60 3.45 4.54 14.19
N ARG A 61 4.28 5.34 13.53
CA ARG A 61 3.79 6.38 12.64
C ARG A 61 3.15 5.75 11.42
N LEU A 62 2.05 6.35 10.95
CA LEU A 62 1.35 5.90 9.78
C LEU A 62 1.40 6.95 8.68
N GLU A 63 1.67 6.49 7.48
CA GLU A 63 1.60 7.32 6.28
C GLU A 63 0.61 6.70 5.33
N TRP A 64 0.00 7.52 4.48
CA TRP A 64 -1.04 7.01 3.59
C TRP A 64 -1.03 7.75 2.28
N ALA A 65 -1.61 7.11 1.25
CA ALA A 65 -1.78 7.73 -0.05
C ALA A 65 -3.04 7.18 -0.71
N ASP A 66 -3.73 8.03 -1.45
CA ASP A 66 -4.79 7.58 -2.35
C ASP A 66 -4.57 8.25 -3.69
N GLU A 67 -5.53 8.11 -4.58
CA GLU A 67 -5.34 8.59 -5.95
C GLU A 67 -5.31 10.10 -6.06
N SER A 68 -5.73 10.81 -5.04
CA SER A 68 -5.76 12.26 -5.08
C SER A 68 -4.81 12.94 -4.10
N ARG A 69 -4.43 12.26 -3.02
CA ARG A 69 -3.60 12.86 -1.99
C ARG A 69 -2.69 11.83 -1.36
N CYS A 70 -1.66 12.33 -0.69
CA CYS A 70 -0.75 11.47 0.07
C CYS A 70 -0.11 12.27 1.18
N THR A 71 0.40 11.57 2.17
CA THR A 71 1.27 12.19 3.16
C THR A 71 2.65 12.37 2.53
N PRO A 72 3.50 13.22 3.14
CA PRO A 72 4.74 13.61 2.45
C PRO A 72 5.69 12.48 2.09
N ALA A 73 5.67 11.40 2.84
CA ALA A 73 6.70 10.39 2.70
C ALA A 73 6.35 9.28 1.70
N ILE A 74 5.14 9.23 1.19
CA ILE A 74 4.76 8.11 0.35
C ILE A 74 3.87 8.52 -0.80
N GLY A 75 3.72 7.60 -1.74
CA GLY A 75 2.81 7.75 -2.86
C GLY A 75 2.45 6.38 -3.39
N LEU A 76 1.49 6.35 -4.28
CA LEU A 76 1.09 5.10 -4.91
C LEU A 76 2.16 4.67 -5.89
N GLY A 77 2.32 3.36 -6.02
CA GLY A 77 3.28 2.82 -6.96
C GLY A 77 2.87 3.10 -8.40
N GLU A 78 3.87 3.17 -9.26
CA GLU A 78 3.66 3.46 -10.67
C GLU A 78 3.54 2.22 -11.52
N VAL A 79 3.77 1.05 -10.93
CA VAL A 79 3.72 -0.20 -11.66
C VAL A 79 2.71 -1.11 -10.97
N PRO A 80 2.20 -2.10 -11.67
CA PRO A 80 1.27 -3.03 -11.04
C PRO A 80 1.93 -3.79 -9.90
N VAL A 81 1.15 -4.08 -8.89
CA VAL A 81 1.62 -4.89 -7.77
C VAL A 81 1.77 -6.33 -8.26
N PRO A 82 2.92 -6.97 -8.02
CA PRO A 82 3.09 -8.33 -8.49
C PRO A 82 2.19 -9.31 -7.73
N PRO A 83 1.98 -10.48 -8.26
CA PRO A 83 1.21 -11.49 -7.54
C PRO A 83 1.82 -11.82 -6.18
N LEU A 84 0.96 -12.20 -5.25
CA LEU A 84 1.41 -12.50 -3.90
C LEU A 84 2.52 -13.53 -3.88
N GLU A 85 2.44 -14.52 -4.77
CA GLU A 85 3.44 -15.58 -4.82
C GLU A 85 4.82 -15.06 -5.16
N GLU A 86 4.88 -14.03 -6.01
CA GLU A 86 6.17 -13.45 -6.35
C GLU A 86 6.75 -12.67 -5.18
N ILE A 87 5.90 -11.96 -4.46
CA ILE A 87 6.36 -11.22 -3.29
C ILE A 87 6.89 -12.18 -2.25
N ALA A 88 6.19 -13.31 -2.08
CA ALA A 88 6.56 -14.28 -1.07
C ALA A 88 7.90 -14.96 -1.35
N GLN A 89 8.38 -14.89 -2.58
CA GLN A 89 9.68 -15.46 -2.91
C GLN A 89 10.84 -14.64 -2.37
N LEU A 90 10.58 -13.39 -1.98
CA LEU A 90 11.62 -12.53 -1.45
C LEU A 90 11.63 -12.68 0.08
N ASP A 91 12.77 -13.08 0.62
CA ASP A 91 12.86 -13.38 2.05
C ASP A 91 12.51 -12.20 2.92
N GLU A 92 12.72 -11.01 2.42
CA GLU A 92 12.46 -9.82 3.21
C GLU A 92 10.97 -9.50 3.34
N PHE A 93 10.11 -10.16 2.58
CA PHE A 93 8.69 -9.86 2.61
C PHE A 93 7.86 -11.06 3.03
N THR A 94 6.84 -10.80 3.84
CA THR A 94 5.84 -11.81 4.19
C THR A 94 4.47 -11.23 3.80
N PRO A 95 3.94 -11.59 2.64
CA PRO A 95 2.67 -11.07 2.19
C PRO A 95 1.50 -11.93 2.63
N SER A 96 0.34 -11.30 2.77
CA SER A 96 -0.90 -12.02 3.03
C SER A 96 -2.06 -11.18 2.50
N LEU A 97 -3.11 -11.86 2.09
CA LEU A 97 -4.36 -11.18 1.74
C LEU A 97 -5.12 -10.90 3.02
N ILE A 98 -5.77 -9.76 3.06
CA ILE A 98 -6.59 -9.40 4.20
C ILE A 98 -7.98 -9.01 3.69
N SER A 99 -8.91 -8.83 4.60
CA SER A 99 -10.26 -8.44 4.22
C SER A 99 -10.36 -6.95 3.99
N ALA A 100 -11.40 -6.55 3.30
CA ALA A 100 -11.70 -5.13 3.13
C ALA A 100 -11.88 -4.48 4.51
N TYR A 101 -12.51 -5.18 5.43
CA TYR A 101 -12.72 -4.64 6.77
C TYR A 101 -11.39 -4.34 7.45
N ASP A 102 -10.45 -5.27 7.37
CA ASP A 102 -9.14 -5.07 7.99
C ASP A 102 -8.43 -3.88 7.39
N PHE A 103 -8.52 -3.73 6.07
CA PHE A 103 -7.88 -2.59 5.43
C PHE A 103 -8.53 -1.28 5.88
N GLU A 104 -9.86 -1.25 5.97
CA GLU A 104 -10.53 -0.02 6.37
C GLU A 104 -10.15 0.40 7.78
N GLN A 105 -9.87 -0.55 8.66
CA GLN A 105 -9.45 -0.21 10.01
C GLN A 105 -8.12 0.53 10.00
N VAL A 106 -7.16 0.03 9.25
CA VAL A 106 -5.85 0.69 9.22
C VAL A 106 -5.93 2.00 8.44
N TRP A 107 -6.79 2.06 7.41
CA TRP A 107 -6.97 3.29 6.65
C TRP A 107 -7.51 4.41 7.54
N ARG A 108 -8.52 4.09 8.33
CA ARG A 108 -9.08 5.08 9.26
C ARG A 108 -8.05 5.54 10.28
N ALA A 109 -7.26 4.60 10.79
CA ALA A 109 -6.23 4.96 11.75
C ALA A 109 -5.22 5.91 11.14
N ALA A 110 -4.81 5.63 9.90
CA ALA A 110 -3.83 6.47 9.22
C ALA A 110 -4.39 7.87 8.99
N ARG A 111 -5.64 7.96 8.53
CA ARG A 111 -6.25 9.25 8.25
C ARG A 111 -6.49 10.02 9.54
N GLY A 112 -6.79 9.32 10.62
CA GLY A 112 -7.04 9.95 11.90
C GLY A 112 -5.81 10.55 12.55
N GLN A 113 -4.62 10.10 12.18
CA GLN A 113 -3.38 10.66 12.70
C GLN A 113 -3.04 12.02 12.09
N GLN A 114 -3.69 12.37 11.00
CA GLN A 114 -3.38 13.60 10.29
C GLN A 114 -4.22 14.73 10.84
N HIS A 115 -3.60 15.67 11.48
CA HIS A 115 -4.32 16.79 12.08
C HIS A 115 -3.85 18.10 11.54
#